data_c11023c004495a2d7a74fc1e9cc13997
#
_entry.id   c11023c004495a2d7a74fc1e9cc13997
#
_cell.length_a   1.000
_cell.length_b   1.000
_cell.length_c   1.000
_cell.angle_alpha   90.00
_cell.angle_beta   90.00
_cell.angle_gamma   90.00
#
_symmetry.space_group_name_H-M   'P 1'
#
loop_
_entity.id
_entity.type
_entity.pdbx_description
1 polymer ?
#
loop_
_entity_poly.entity_id
_entity_poly.type
_entity_poly.pdbx_seq_one_letter_code
_entity_poly.pdbx_strand_id
1 'polypeptide(L)'
;GTIAEIGDRFKIVEKENLTKQDYDEFNASSVKSNCIENIANIIRNLKDAETKIYLITAREEKWKKITQHWLKLNDIPCDKLFMRKDNDKESDADVKMKIVKEHINPKRVWFVLEDRDDVVQMYREDLGLTCLQVNKGDY
;
A
#
# COMPACT_ATOMS: atom_id res chain seq x y z
N GLY A 1 -0.34 6.40 -2.71
CA GLY A 1 0.82 6.96 -2.08
C GLY A 1 2.13 6.33 -2.54
N THR A 2 2.44 5.08 -2.15
CA THR A 2 3.78 4.50 -2.39
C THR A 2 4.05 4.21 -3.87
N ILE A 3 3.15 3.55 -4.59
CA ILE A 3 3.36 3.13 -5.99
C ILE A 3 2.41 3.87 -6.95
N ALA A 4 1.24 4.24 -6.46
CA ALA A 4 0.21 4.90 -7.23
C ALA A 4 -0.03 6.32 -6.73
N GLU A 5 -0.14 7.27 -7.63
CA GLU A 5 -0.53 8.64 -7.27
C GLU A 5 -1.97 8.66 -6.78
N ILE A 6 -2.22 9.42 -5.71
CA ILE A 6 -3.58 9.68 -5.23
C ILE A 6 -4.27 10.70 -6.15
N GLY A 7 -3.51 11.73 -6.56
CA GLY A 7 -3.97 12.73 -7.52
C GLY A 7 -5.27 13.41 -7.11
N ASP A 8 -6.11 13.75 -8.09
CA ASP A 8 -7.39 14.43 -7.85
C ASP A 8 -8.40 13.58 -7.05
N ARG A 9 -8.18 12.28 -6.93
CA ARG A 9 -8.99 11.39 -6.08
C ARG A 9 -8.95 11.80 -4.61
N PHE A 10 -7.89 12.47 -4.17
CA PHE A 10 -7.77 12.97 -2.80
C PHE A 10 -8.95 13.92 -2.44
N LYS A 11 -9.46 14.68 -3.39
CA LYS A 11 -10.63 15.54 -3.22
C LYS A 11 -11.88 14.81 -2.73
N ILE A 12 -11.98 13.50 -3.01
CA ILE A 12 -13.11 12.67 -2.55
C ILE A 12 -13.03 12.47 -1.04
N VAL A 13 -11.83 12.39 -0.47
CA VAL A 13 -11.58 12.12 0.96
C VAL A 13 -11.14 13.37 1.75
N GLU A 14 -11.05 14.54 1.13
CA GLU A 14 -10.76 15.82 1.80
C GLU A 14 -11.96 16.43 2.54
N LYS A 15 -13.12 15.80 2.52
CA LYS A 15 -14.33 16.27 3.15
C LYS A 15 -14.28 16.12 4.67
N GLU A 16 -14.89 17.05 5.42
CA GLU A 16 -14.94 16.98 6.89
C GLU A 16 -15.72 15.75 7.42
N ASN A 17 -16.75 15.30 6.70
CA ASN A 17 -17.60 14.18 7.10
C ASN A 17 -17.64 13.12 6.00
N LEU A 18 -16.71 12.19 6.05
CA LEU A 18 -16.61 11.09 5.09
C LEU A 18 -17.70 10.04 5.31
N THR A 19 -18.41 9.69 4.26
CA THR A 19 -19.37 8.59 4.23
C THR A 19 -18.70 7.32 3.68
N LYS A 20 -19.36 6.16 3.91
CA LYS A 20 -18.94 4.91 3.27
C LYS A 20 -18.89 5.02 1.75
N GLN A 21 -19.86 5.76 1.16
CA GLN A 21 -19.93 5.98 -0.29
C GLN A 21 -18.72 6.76 -0.81
N ASP A 22 -18.23 7.76 -0.08
CA ASP A 22 -17.03 8.51 -0.45
C ASP A 22 -15.79 7.61 -0.51
N TYR A 23 -15.62 6.72 0.47
CA TYR A 23 -14.54 5.73 0.46
C TYR A 23 -14.67 4.71 -0.68
N ASP A 24 -15.89 4.25 -0.97
CA ASP A 24 -16.14 3.32 -2.07
C ASP A 24 -15.83 3.98 -3.43
N GLU A 25 -16.23 5.23 -3.62
CA GLU A 25 -15.88 6.01 -4.82
C GLU A 25 -14.38 6.22 -4.97
N PHE A 26 -13.69 6.61 -3.89
CA PHE A 26 -12.23 6.75 -3.87
C PHE A 26 -11.52 5.46 -4.28
N ASN A 27 -11.94 4.32 -3.75
CA ASN A 27 -11.35 3.04 -4.06
C ASN A 27 -11.70 2.55 -5.47
N ALA A 28 -12.95 2.68 -5.90
CA ALA A 28 -13.39 2.29 -7.25
C ALA A 28 -12.64 3.07 -8.35
N SER A 29 -12.34 4.35 -8.12
CA SER A 29 -11.61 5.20 -9.07
C SER A 29 -10.11 4.87 -9.15
N SER A 30 -9.59 3.99 -8.30
CA SER A 30 -8.15 3.70 -8.19
C SER A 30 -7.53 3.10 -9.45
N VAL A 31 -8.32 2.45 -10.30
CA VAL A 31 -7.84 1.93 -11.59
C VAL A 31 -7.29 3.03 -12.52
N LYS A 32 -7.70 4.27 -12.31
CA LYS A 32 -7.26 5.45 -13.07
C LYS A 32 -6.03 6.14 -12.46
N SER A 33 -5.49 5.64 -11.35
CA SER A 33 -4.30 6.24 -10.73
C SER A 33 -3.08 6.07 -11.61
N ASN A 34 -2.28 7.14 -11.73
CA ASN A 34 -0.99 7.06 -12.39
C ASN A 34 -0.01 6.21 -11.55
N CYS A 35 0.86 5.51 -12.22
CA CYS A 35 1.96 4.80 -11.60
C CYS A 35 3.10 5.76 -11.27
N ILE A 36 3.70 5.60 -10.09
CA ILE A 36 4.94 6.29 -9.72
C ILE A 36 6.10 5.48 -10.30
N GLU A 37 6.52 5.82 -11.51
CA GLU A 37 7.44 5.02 -12.32
C GLU A 37 8.80 4.78 -11.65
N ASN A 38 9.34 5.73 -10.90
CA ASN A 38 10.61 5.54 -10.20
C ASN A 38 10.52 4.38 -9.18
N ILE A 39 9.41 4.31 -8.44
CA ILE A 39 9.18 3.25 -7.46
C ILE A 39 8.89 1.93 -8.17
N ALA A 40 8.08 1.95 -9.21
CA ALA A 40 7.79 0.78 -10.04
C ALA A 40 9.08 0.17 -10.63
N ASN A 41 10.00 1.00 -11.11
CA ASN A 41 11.28 0.55 -11.63
C ASN A 41 12.17 -0.10 -10.56
N ILE A 42 12.18 0.42 -9.34
CA ILE A 42 12.87 -0.23 -8.22
C ILE A 42 12.31 -1.63 -7.99
N ILE A 43 11.00 -1.77 -7.93
CA ILE A 43 10.32 -3.05 -7.69
C ILE A 43 10.61 -4.05 -8.82
N ARG A 44 10.54 -3.62 -10.07
CA ARG A 44 10.85 -4.48 -11.25
C ARG A 44 12.30 -4.98 -11.21
N ASN A 45 13.26 -4.10 -10.90
CA ASN A 45 14.67 -4.48 -10.79
C ASN A 45 14.94 -5.44 -9.64
N LEU A 46 14.26 -5.27 -8.49
CA LEU A 46 14.38 -6.19 -7.36
C LEU A 46 13.82 -7.58 -7.72
N LYS A 47 12.71 -7.64 -8.47
CA LYS A 47 12.15 -8.91 -8.93
C LYS A 47 13.09 -9.63 -9.91
N ASP A 48 13.74 -8.91 -10.80
CA ASP A 48 14.72 -9.45 -11.73
C ASP A 48 15.93 -10.04 -11.00
N ALA A 49 16.27 -9.53 -9.81
CA ALA A 49 17.27 -10.10 -8.90
C ALA A 49 16.73 -11.26 -8.02
N GLU A 50 15.61 -11.87 -8.38
CA GLU A 50 14.94 -12.98 -7.68
C GLU A 50 14.45 -12.63 -6.26
N THR A 51 14.29 -11.37 -5.97
CA THR A 51 13.73 -10.89 -4.70
C THR A 51 12.22 -11.10 -4.67
N LYS A 52 11.69 -11.60 -3.55
CA LYS A 52 10.23 -11.69 -3.34
C LYS A 52 9.65 -10.30 -3.08
N ILE A 53 8.55 -10.00 -3.78
CA ILE A 53 7.83 -8.73 -3.67
C ILE A 53 6.48 -8.98 -3.02
N TYR A 54 6.29 -8.46 -1.82
CA TYR A 54 5.02 -8.50 -1.11
C TYR A 54 4.41 -7.10 -1.08
N LEU A 55 3.17 -7.00 -1.46
CA LEU A 55 2.40 -5.75 -1.40
C LEU A 55 1.41 -5.83 -0.24
N ILE A 56 1.43 -4.82 0.61
CA ILE A 56 0.52 -4.68 1.74
C ILE A 56 -0.25 -3.38 1.57
N THR A 57 -1.56 -3.44 1.60
CA THR A 57 -2.41 -2.26 1.49
C THR A 57 -3.53 -2.27 2.52
N ALA A 58 -3.83 -1.10 3.08
CA ALA A 58 -4.99 -0.89 3.93
C ALA A 58 -6.32 -0.81 3.15
N ARG A 59 -6.29 -1.02 1.86
CA ARG A 59 -7.50 -1.16 1.04
C ARG A 59 -8.20 -2.48 1.35
N GLU A 60 -9.55 -2.45 1.43
CA GLU A 60 -10.35 -3.63 1.73
C GLU A 60 -10.30 -4.70 0.63
N GLU A 61 -10.42 -5.98 1.03
CA GLU A 61 -10.34 -7.14 0.12
C GLU A 61 -11.39 -7.13 -0.99
N LYS A 62 -12.56 -6.51 -0.78
CA LYS A 62 -13.57 -6.34 -1.83
C LYS A 62 -13.02 -5.64 -3.09
N TRP A 63 -11.94 -4.85 -2.95
CA TRP A 63 -11.28 -4.15 -4.05
C TRP A 63 -10.09 -4.92 -4.65
N LYS A 64 -9.92 -6.18 -4.30
CA LYS A 64 -8.78 -7.00 -4.72
C LYS A 64 -8.66 -7.10 -6.23
N LYS A 65 -9.75 -7.36 -6.93
CA LYS A 65 -9.74 -7.49 -8.40
C LYS A 65 -9.27 -6.20 -9.10
N ILE A 66 -9.76 -5.05 -8.66
CA ILE A 66 -9.34 -3.74 -9.19
C ILE A 66 -7.85 -3.50 -8.90
N THR A 67 -7.40 -3.82 -7.70
CA THR A 67 -6.00 -3.67 -7.30
C THR A 67 -5.08 -4.56 -8.14
N GLN A 68 -5.42 -5.83 -8.31
CA GLN A 68 -4.67 -6.77 -9.14
C GLN A 68 -4.63 -6.35 -10.61
N HIS A 69 -5.75 -5.87 -11.14
CA HIS A 69 -5.83 -5.36 -12.51
C HIS A 69 -4.90 -4.17 -12.72
N TRP A 70 -4.90 -3.21 -11.79
CA TRP A 70 -4.01 -2.05 -11.84
C TRP A 70 -2.53 -2.45 -11.78
N LEU A 71 -2.16 -3.39 -10.90
CA LEU A 71 -0.80 -3.91 -10.81
C LEU A 71 -0.35 -4.54 -12.12
N LYS A 72 -1.22 -5.33 -12.75
CA LYS A 72 -0.94 -5.97 -14.04
C LYS A 72 -0.79 -4.95 -15.17
N LEU A 73 -1.66 -3.95 -15.24
CA LEU A 73 -1.58 -2.89 -16.26
C LEU A 73 -0.27 -2.09 -16.19
N ASN A 74 0.31 -1.96 -15.00
CA ASN A 74 1.53 -1.20 -14.79
C ASN A 74 2.78 -2.09 -14.64
N ASP A 75 2.68 -3.37 -14.96
CA ASP A 75 3.77 -4.33 -14.85
C ASP A 75 4.46 -4.32 -13.47
N ILE A 76 3.67 -4.24 -12.41
CA ILE A 76 4.17 -4.30 -11.03
C ILE A 76 4.24 -5.75 -10.57
N PRO A 77 5.44 -6.31 -10.36
CA PRO A 77 5.58 -7.66 -9.85
C PRO A 77 5.03 -7.75 -8.42
N CYS A 78 4.31 -8.84 -8.14
CA CYS A 78 3.71 -9.09 -6.84
C CYS A 78 3.65 -10.59 -6.59
N ASP A 79 4.46 -11.10 -5.67
CA ASP A 79 4.41 -12.51 -5.27
C ASP A 79 3.24 -12.78 -4.33
N LYS A 80 2.93 -11.83 -3.42
CA LYS A 80 1.78 -11.87 -2.52
C LYS A 80 1.19 -10.48 -2.35
N LEU A 81 -0.14 -10.42 -2.34
CA LEU A 81 -0.92 -9.22 -2.05
C LEU A 81 -1.73 -9.43 -0.78
N PHE A 82 -1.42 -8.64 0.25
CA PHE A 82 -2.15 -8.61 1.51
C PHE A 82 -3.00 -7.34 1.58
N MET A 83 -4.25 -7.51 1.97
CA MET A 83 -5.24 -6.44 2.02
C MET A 83 -5.95 -6.41 3.37
N ARG A 84 -6.50 -5.26 3.72
CA ARG A 84 -7.40 -5.10 4.87
C ARG A 84 -8.62 -6.01 4.71
N LYS A 85 -9.06 -6.65 5.78
CA LYS A 85 -10.34 -7.36 5.78
C LYS A 85 -11.50 -6.39 5.59
N ASP A 86 -12.54 -6.84 4.91
CA ASP A 86 -13.73 -6.00 4.71
C ASP A 86 -14.34 -5.58 6.06
N ASN A 87 -14.73 -4.30 6.14
CA ASN A 87 -15.29 -3.67 7.33
C ASN A 87 -14.36 -3.53 8.54
N ASP A 88 -13.08 -3.83 8.42
CA ASP A 88 -12.09 -3.54 9.45
C ASP A 88 -11.90 -2.02 9.58
N LYS A 89 -12.03 -1.49 10.81
CA LYS A 89 -11.96 -0.05 11.12
C LYS A 89 -10.66 0.37 11.81
N GLU A 90 -9.72 -0.54 11.98
CA GLU A 90 -8.44 -0.24 12.59
C GLU A 90 -7.62 0.75 11.74
N SER A 91 -6.63 1.38 12.36
CA SER A 91 -5.73 2.29 11.64
C SER A 91 -4.94 1.54 10.56
N ASP A 92 -4.45 2.25 9.55
CA ASP A 92 -3.63 1.66 8.50
C ASP A 92 -2.35 1.02 9.07
N ALA A 93 -1.76 1.64 10.08
CA ALA A 93 -0.59 1.11 10.77
C ALA A 93 -0.90 -0.21 11.49
N ASP A 94 -2.02 -0.28 12.23
CA ASP A 94 -2.42 -1.50 12.96
C ASP A 94 -2.72 -2.66 12.00
N VAL A 95 -3.46 -2.39 10.93
CA VAL A 95 -3.75 -3.39 9.89
C VAL A 95 -2.48 -3.94 9.27
N LYS A 96 -1.56 -3.07 8.86
CA LYS A 96 -0.29 -3.50 8.25
C LYS A 96 0.60 -4.23 9.25
N MET A 97 0.65 -3.78 10.49
CA MET A 97 1.40 -4.46 11.56
C MET A 97 0.89 -5.88 11.80
N LYS A 98 -0.42 -6.09 11.87
CA LYS A 98 -1.02 -7.41 12.01
C LYS A 98 -0.67 -8.33 10.85
N ILE A 99 -0.78 -7.83 9.62
CA ILE A 99 -0.42 -8.60 8.42
C ILE A 99 1.04 -9.06 8.49
N VAL A 100 1.96 -8.18 8.85
CA VAL A 100 3.39 -8.56 8.99
C VAL A 100 3.56 -9.61 10.06
N LYS A 101 2.99 -9.43 11.25
CA LYS A 101 3.12 -10.39 12.36
C LYS A 101 2.54 -11.77 12.03
N GLU A 102 1.46 -11.83 11.26
CA GLU A 102 0.77 -13.09 10.92
C GLU A 102 1.40 -13.82 9.74
N HIS A 103 1.97 -13.10 8.76
CA HIS A 103 2.30 -13.69 7.45
C HIS A 103 3.76 -13.52 7.02
N ILE A 104 4.54 -12.68 7.67
CA ILE A 104 5.88 -12.31 7.21
C ILE A 104 6.89 -12.54 8.34
N ASN A 105 7.99 -13.22 8.01
CA ASN A 105 9.13 -13.30 8.92
C ASN A 105 9.96 -12.02 8.84
N PRO A 106 9.98 -11.17 9.89
CA PRO A 106 10.72 -9.90 9.86
C PRO A 106 12.21 -10.05 9.57
N LYS A 107 12.82 -11.17 9.98
CA LYS A 107 14.24 -11.45 9.74
C LYS A 107 14.59 -11.64 8.27
N ARG A 108 13.60 -11.92 7.43
CA ARG A 108 13.76 -12.11 5.99
C ARG A 108 13.39 -10.85 5.17
N VAL A 109 12.89 -9.81 5.82
CA VAL A 109 12.58 -8.54 5.17
C VAL A 109 13.88 -7.79 4.94
N TRP A 110 14.16 -7.50 3.68
CA TRP A 110 15.31 -6.69 3.34
C TRP A 110 15.02 -5.21 3.66
N PHE A 111 13.96 -4.66 3.10
CA PHE A 111 13.45 -3.34 3.45
C PHE A 111 11.99 -3.17 3.02
N VAL A 112 11.39 -2.09 3.48
CA VAL A 112 10.02 -1.69 3.17
C VAL A 112 10.06 -0.34 2.44
N LEU A 113 9.19 -0.16 1.45
CA LEU A 113 8.89 1.13 0.82
C LEU A 113 7.51 1.58 1.30
N GLU A 114 7.43 2.77 1.88
CA GLU A 114 6.18 3.33 2.42
C GLU A 114 6.19 4.84 2.30
N ASP A 115 5.01 5.46 2.23
CA ASP A 115 4.88 6.92 2.14
C ASP A 115 4.28 7.55 3.41
N ARG A 116 3.36 6.90 4.09
CA ARG A 116 2.66 7.46 5.24
C ARG A 116 3.52 7.50 6.50
N ASP A 117 3.56 8.65 7.15
CA ASP A 117 4.38 8.90 8.34
C ASP A 117 4.10 7.93 9.48
N ASP A 118 2.83 7.71 9.83
CA ASP A 118 2.41 6.79 10.90
C ASP A 118 2.80 5.34 10.61
N VAL A 119 2.69 4.92 9.36
CA VAL A 119 3.05 3.57 8.93
C VAL A 119 4.57 3.38 8.88
N VAL A 120 5.30 4.39 8.42
CA VAL A 120 6.78 4.39 8.44
C VAL A 120 7.28 4.25 9.88
N GLN A 121 6.71 5.02 10.80
CA GLN A 121 7.04 4.93 12.21
C GLN A 121 6.79 3.53 12.77
N MET A 122 5.64 2.95 12.51
CA MET A 122 5.30 1.57 12.91
C MET A 122 6.32 0.56 12.39
N TYR A 123 6.68 0.60 11.11
CA TYR A 123 7.67 -0.33 10.56
C TYR A 123 9.04 -0.19 11.23
N ARG A 124 9.49 1.05 11.49
CA ARG A 124 10.80 1.33 12.08
C ARG A 124 10.86 1.04 13.57
N GLU A 125 9.89 1.55 14.33
CA GLU A 125 9.93 1.54 15.80
C GLU A 125 9.29 0.29 16.39
N ASP A 126 8.12 -0.13 15.90
CA ASP A 126 7.40 -1.27 16.46
C ASP A 126 7.88 -2.62 15.90
N LEU A 127 8.29 -2.67 14.64
CA LEU A 127 8.73 -3.90 13.97
C LEU A 127 10.25 -3.97 13.77
N GLY A 128 10.99 -2.88 13.98
CA GLY A 128 12.44 -2.86 13.81
C GLY A 128 12.91 -3.08 12.38
N LEU A 129 12.09 -2.76 11.39
CA LEU A 129 12.40 -2.97 9.98
C LEU A 129 13.06 -1.73 9.35
N THR A 130 13.94 -1.95 8.38
CA THR A 130 14.40 -0.88 7.51
C THR A 130 13.26 -0.43 6.63
N CYS A 131 12.80 0.81 6.80
CA CYS A 131 11.75 1.41 6.00
C CYS A 131 12.25 2.67 5.31
N LEU A 132 12.18 2.67 3.98
CA LEU A 132 12.50 3.82 3.15
C LEU A 132 11.22 4.59 2.86
N GLN A 133 11.14 5.80 3.37
CA GLN A 133 10.01 6.68 3.09
C GLN A 133 10.19 7.31 1.72
N VAL A 134 9.28 7.00 0.80
CA VAL A 134 9.39 7.36 -0.62
C VAL A 134 8.69 8.65 -1.00
N ASN A 135 7.86 9.16 -0.11
CA ASN A 135 7.15 10.44 -0.29
C ASN A 135 6.76 11.02 1.06
N LYS A 136 6.41 12.30 1.07
CA LYS A 136 5.85 12.96 2.25
C LYS A 136 4.42 12.45 2.49
N GLY A 137 4.13 11.96 3.68
CA GLY A 137 2.91 11.22 3.97
C GLY A 137 2.22 11.64 5.26
N ASP A 138 2.01 12.94 5.43
CA ASP A 138 1.34 13.56 6.57
C ASP A 138 -0.21 13.56 6.48
N TYR A 139 -0.78 12.66 5.71
CA TYR A 139 -2.24 12.54 5.48
C TYR A 139 -2.86 11.29 6.10
#